data_dfdc8f46984be73e7edffa9b144e3b64
#
_entry.id   dfdc8f46984be73e7edffa9b144e3b64
#
_cell.length_a   1.000
_cell.length_b   1.000
_cell.length_c   1.000
_cell.angle_alpha   90.00
_cell.angle_beta   90.00
_cell.angle_gamma   90.00
#
_symmetry.space_group_name_H-M   'P 1'
#
loop_
_entity.id
_entity.type
_entity.pdbx_description
1 polymer ?
#
loop_
_entity_poly.entity_id
_entity_poly.type
_entity_poly.pdbx_seq_one_letter_code
_entity_poly.pdbx_strand_id
1 'polypeptide(L)'
;MSGRIAVLCGCLLVLGSCAPSNEGMPQIVYNPVIEPPPPPRPPIQKRPVQPPVTGENVPGNWLPPSSVEKSWSAIVIHHSATQNGNAAIFDKMHREQNGWDGIGYDFLIGNGTDSGDGEVEVTFRWQKQIPGAHTGGTPNNWANEKGIGICLVGNFDRTTPTPRQMQSLSKLVRFLQKRYGIPQSQIFGHGNFPGGHVTHCPGTRFPMGRLLQMTGP
;
A
#
# COMPACT_ATOMS: atom_id res chain seq x y z
N MET A 1 -31.18 78.52 32.55
CA MET A 1 -32.18 77.42 32.33
C MET A 1 -31.52 76.09 32.48
N SER A 2 -32.02 75.37 33.44
CA SER A 2 -31.48 74.22 34.17
C SER A 2 -30.96 73.10 33.30
N GLY A 3 -29.68 72.76 33.54
CA GLY A 3 -29.09 71.49 33.10
C GLY A 3 -28.97 70.49 34.27
N ARG A 4 -29.59 69.34 34.14
CA ARG A 4 -29.54 68.27 35.14
C ARG A 4 -28.35 67.38 34.88
N ILE A 5 -27.47 67.25 35.87
CA ILE A 5 -26.34 66.34 35.93
C ILE A 5 -26.91 65.00 36.38
N ALA A 6 -26.75 63.94 35.56
CA ALA A 6 -27.03 62.57 35.97
C ALA A 6 -25.71 61.90 36.37
N VAL A 7 -25.62 61.49 37.61
CA VAL A 7 -24.50 60.68 38.17
C VAL A 7 -24.78 59.22 37.84
N LEU A 8 -23.95 58.60 37.03
CA LEU A 8 -23.95 57.15 36.81
C LEU A 8 -23.06 56.46 37.86
N CYS A 9 -23.72 55.71 38.72
CA CYS A 9 -23.09 54.84 39.67
C CYS A 9 -22.62 53.56 38.98
N GLY A 10 -21.30 53.40 38.83
CA GLY A 10 -20.71 52.20 38.25
C GLY A 10 -20.61 51.06 39.29
N CYS A 11 -21.40 50.02 39.11
CA CYS A 11 -21.19 48.75 39.82
C CYS A 11 -20.05 47.96 39.17
N LEU A 12 -18.94 47.84 39.87
CA LEU A 12 -17.84 46.90 39.53
C LEU A 12 -18.28 45.47 39.92
N LEU A 13 -18.66 44.67 38.92
CA LEU A 13 -18.82 43.22 39.09
C LEU A 13 -17.44 42.57 38.98
N VAL A 14 -16.90 42.14 40.15
CA VAL A 14 -15.72 41.27 40.21
C VAL A 14 -16.19 39.84 39.88
N LEU A 15 -15.95 39.41 38.62
CA LEU A 15 -16.10 38.01 38.25
C LEU A 15 -14.88 37.21 38.77
N GLY A 16 -15.05 36.55 39.88
CA GLY A 16 -14.11 35.55 40.40
C GLY A 16 -14.05 34.37 39.43
N SER A 17 -12.93 34.24 38.72
CA SER A 17 -12.63 33.08 37.89
C SER A 17 -12.19 31.94 38.81
N CYS A 18 -13.09 30.99 39.11
CA CYS A 18 -12.70 29.70 39.68
C CYS A 18 -12.12 28.85 38.56
N ALA A 19 -10.81 28.80 38.43
CA ALA A 19 -10.13 27.77 37.69
C ALA A 19 -10.23 26.44 38.45
N PRO A 20 -10.64 25.33 37.83
CA PRO A 20 -10.58 24.04 38.48
C PRO A 20 -9.11 23.63 38.69
N SER A 21 -8.75 23.35 39.94
CA SER A 21 -7.48 22.77 40.33
C SER A 21 -7.33 21.39 39.70
N ASN A 22 -6.36 21.25 38.79
CA ASN A 22 -6.03 19.99 38.13
C ASN A 22 -5.10 19.16 39.02
N GLU A 23 -5.60 18.75 40.18
CA GLU A 23 -4.87 17.85 41.07
C GLU A 23 -5.38 16.44 40.87
N GLY A 24 -4.49 15.55 40.36
CA GLY A 24 -4.62 14.14 40.66
C GLY A 24 -4.87 13.17 39.48
N MET A 25 -4.45 13.47 38.27
CA MET A 25 -4.26 12.36 37.32
C MET A 25 -2.83 11.81 37.42
N PRO A 26 -2.65 10.51 37.69
CA PRO A 26 -1.31 9.92 37.65
C PRO A 26 -0.76 10.06 36.22
N GLN A 27 0.36 10.76 36.11
CA GLN A 27 1.13 10.82 34.88
C GLN A 27 1.65 9.41 34.58
N ILE A 28 1.10 8.75 33.57
CA ILE A 28 1.69 7.51 33.06
C ILE A 28 3.00 7.90 32.40
N VAL A 29 4.11 7.72 33.10
CA VAL A 29 5.45 7.85 32.54
C VAL A 29 5.64 6.66 31.60
N TYR A 30 5.47 6.91 30.32
CA TYR A 30 5.79 5.94 29.30
C TYR A 30 7.32 5.84 29.23
N ASN A 31 7.89 4.85 29.87
CA ASN A 31 9.27 4.45 29.65
C ASN A 31 9.27 3.59 28.37
N PRO A 32 9.74 4.11 27.21
CA PRO A 32 9.89 3.26 26.04
C PRO A 32 10.93 2.19 26.37
N VAL A 33 10.49 0.94 26.41
CA VAL A 33 11.42 -0.19 26.36
C VAL A 33 12.10 -0.10 24.99
N ILE A 34 13.33 0.38 24.95
CA ILE A 34 14.15 0.39 23.75
C ILE A 34 14.55 -1.07 23.51
N GLU A 35 13.74 -1.78 22.72
CA GLU A 35 14.16 -3.09 22.23
C GLU A 35 15.45 -2.91 21.41
N PRO A 36 16.46 -3.76 21.61
CA PRO A 36 17.65 -3.70 20.78
C PRO A 36 17.27 -3.90 19.31
N PRO A 37 17.94 -3.20 18.38
CA PRO A 37 17.65 -3.37 16.97
C PRO A 37 17.78 -4.85 16.57
N PRO A 38 16.87 -5.37 15.73
CA PRO A 38 16.97 -6.75 15.27
C PRO A 38 18.33 -6.99 14.62
N PRO A 39 18.90 -8.19 14.76
CA PRO A 39 20.19 -8.50 14.18
C PRO A 39 20.19 -8.25 12.67
N PRO A 40 21.31 -7.80 12.10
CA PRO A 40 21.43 -7.56 10.67
C PRO A 40 21.07 -8.83 9.90
N ARG A 41 20.14 -8.72 8.95
CA ARG A 41 19.77 -9.85 8.09
C ARG A 41 21.00 -10.30 7.31
N PRO A 42 21.18 -11.62 7.14
CA PRO A 42 22.29 -12.14 6.33
C PRO A 42 22.22 -11.53 4.91
N PRO A 43 23.36 -11.30 4.26
CA PRO A 43 23.41 -10.75 2.91
C PRO A 43 22.55 -11.61 1.98
N ILE A 44 21.63 -10.96 1.25
CA ILE A 44 20.85 -11.63 0.21
C ILE A 44 21.83 -12.10 -0.84
N GLN A 45 22.12 -13.40 -0.88
CA GLN A 45 22.89 -13.99 -1.96
C GLN A 45 22.12 -13.73 -3.27
N LYS A 46 22.73 -13.03 -4.21
CA LYS A 46 22.21 -12.85 -5.56
C LYS A 46 22.10 -14.24 -6.19
N ARG A 47 20.90 -14.84 -6.13
CA ARG A 47 20.64 -16.05 -6.92
C ARG A 47 20.72 -15.65 -8.40
N PRO A 48 21.39 -16.44 -9.23
CA PRO A 48 21.38 -16.24 -10.68
C PRO A 48 19.93 -16.15 -11.15
N VAL A 49 19.62 -15.18 -12.00
CA VAL A 49 18.33 -15.12 -12.71
C VAL A 49 18.25 -16.43 -13.49
N GLN A 50 17.30 -17.29 -13.13
CA GLN A 50 17.10 -18.55 -13.86
C GLN A 50 16.63 -18.20 -15.27
N PRO A 51 17.08 -18.96 -16.29
CA PRO A 51 16.61 -18.76 -17.65
C PRO A 51 15.08 -18.86 -17.69
N PRO A 52 14.41 -18.16 -18.61
CA PRO A 52 12.96 -18.09 -18.68
C PRO A 52 12.34 -19.48 -18.64
N VAL A 53 11.48 -19.73 -17.64
CA VAL A 53 10.73 -20.98 -17.58
C VAL A 53 9.72 -20.97 -18.70
N THR A 54 10.13 -21.49 -19.86
CA THR A 54 9.27 -21.77 -21.01
C THR A 54 8.37 -22.95 -20.64
N GLY A 55 7.17 -22.72 -20.18
CA GLY A 55 6.26 -23.82 -19.85
C GLY A 55 4.92 -23.42 -19.26
N GLU A 56 4.74 -22.18 -18.83
CA GLU A 56 3.42 -21.66 -18.46
C GLU A 56 2.86 -20.83 -19.59
N ASN A 57 1.63 -21.14 -20.00
CA ASN A 57 0.88 -20.36 -20.97
C ASN A 57 0.42 -19.04 -20.32
N VAL A 58 1.37 -18.09 -20.14
CA VAL A 58 1.11 -16.74 -19.63
C VAL A 58 1.10 -15.75 -20.80
N PRO A 59 0.33 -14.65 -20.69
CA PRO A 59 0.38 -13.58 -21.69
C PRO A 59 1.80 -13.06 -21.90
N GLY A 60 2.20 -12.84 -23.16
CA GLY A 60 3.56 -12.39 -23.49
C GLY A 60 3.97 -11.07 -22.83
N ASN A 61 3.02 -10.17 -22.57
CA ASN A 61 3.25 -8.90 -21.90
C ASN A 61 3.55 -9.04 -20.39
N TRP A 62 3.36 -10.22 -19.79
CA TRP A 62 3.81 -10.50 -18.42
C TRP A 62 5.33 -10.74 -18.36
N LEU A 63 5.93 -11.10 -19.49
CA LEU A 63 7.38 -11.27 -19.56
C LEU A 63 8.04 -9.89 -19.62
N PRO A 64 8.95 -9.56 -18.70
CA PRO A 64 9.69 -8.30 -18.79
C PRO A 64 10.70 -8.36 -19.93
N PRO A 65 11.08 -7.21 -20.52
CA PRO A 65 12.15 -7.18 -21.50
C PRO A 65 13.46 -7.66 -20.88
N SER A 66 14.08 -8.69 -21.47
CA SER A 66 15.29 -9.32 -20.93
C SER A 66 16.48 -8.36 -20.78
N SER A 67 16.53 -7.29 -21.57
CA SER A 67 17.60 -6.29 -21.54
C SER A 67 17.59 -5.40 -20.28
N VAL A 68 16.44 -5.29 -19.57
CA VAL A 68 16.27 -4.44 -18.39
C VAL A 68 15.80 -5.21 -17.17
N GLU A 69 15.57 -6.51 -17.31
CA GLU A 69 15.03 -7.34 -16.22
C GLU A 69 15.93 -7.31 -14.99
N LYS A 70 15.33 -6.99 -13.84
CA LYS A 70 16.01 -6.98 -12.55
C LYS A 70 15.52 -8.12 -11.63
N SER A 71 16.20 -8.33 -10.52
CA SER A 71 15.79 -9.28 -9.50
C SER A 71 14.72 -8.65 -8.59
N TRP A 72 13.61 -9.36 -8.42
CA TRP A 72 12.56 -9.05 -7.48
C TRP A 72 12.57 -10.04 -6.31
N SER A 73 12.16 -9.62 -5.13
CA SER A 73 12.26 -10.46 -3.92
C SER A 73 10.99 -10.49 -3.08
N ALA A 74 9.98 -9.69 -3.41
CA ALA A 74 8.69 -9.69 -2.74
C ALA A 74 7.55 -9.36 -3.71
N ILE A 75 6.32 -9.67 -3.28
CA ILE A 75 5.08 -9.25 -3.94
C ILE A 75 4.25 -8.50 -2.90
N VAL A 76 3.73 -7.34 -3.28
CA VAL A 76 2.88 -6.51 -2.41
C VAL A 76 1.52 -6.34 -3.07
N ILE A 77 0.49 -6.80 -2.37
CA ILE A 77 -0.89 -6.76 -2.83
C ILE A 77 -1.56 -5.49 -2.31
N HIS A 78 -2.24 -4.80 -3.21
CA HIS A 78 -2.98 -3.57 -2.95
C HIS A 78 -4.42 -3.65 -3.45
N HIS A 79 -5.26 -2.76 -2.96
CA HIS A 79 -6.51 -2.39 -3.60
C HIS A 79 -6.46 -0.90 -3.99
N SER A 80 -7.30 -0.52 -4.96
CA SER A 80 -7.41 0.88 -5.36
C SER A 80 -8.21 1.74 -4.37
N ALA A 81 -8.95 1.11 -3.44
CA ALA A 81 -9.93 1.72 -2.55
C ALA A 81 -11.06 2.48 -3.29
N THR A 82 -11.19 2.28 -4.61
CA THR A 82 -12.25 2.83 -5.48
C THR A 82 -13.19 1.71 -5.94
N GLN A 83 -14.36 2.07 -6.50
CA GLN A 83 -15.27 1.08 -7.08
C GLN A 83 -14.93 0.76 -8.54
N ASN A 84 -14.29 1.68 -9.23
CA ASN A 84 -13.96 1.63 -10.65
C ASN A 84 -12.57 2.19 -10.90
N GLY A 85 -12.04 1.94 -12.08
CA GLY A 85 -10.73 2.40 -12.54
C GLY A 85 -10.04 1.41 -13.47
N ASN A 86 -8.98 1.89 -14.08
CA ASN A 86 -8.03 1.12 -14.89
C ASN A 86 -6.64 1.73 -14.79
N ALA A 87 -5.65 1.14 -15.43
CA ALA A 87 -4.27 1.62 -15.35
C ALA A 87 -4.10 3.06 -15.86
N ALA A 88 -4.80 3.45 -16.91
CA ALA A 88 -4.72 4.79 -17.48
C ALA A 88 -5.35 5.84 -16.54
N ILE A 89 -6.48 5.53 -15.92
CA ILE A 89 -7.16 6.41 -14.94
C ILE A 89 -6.25 6.61 -13.73
N PHE A 90 -5.66 5.55 -13.18
CA PHE A 90 -4.78 5.66 -12.03
C PHE A 90 -3.43 6.30 -12.37
N ASP A 91 -2.91 6.11 -13.59
CA ASP A 91 -1.71 6.80 -14.05
C ASP A 91 -1.92 8.32 -14.04
N LYS A 92 -3.04 8.77 -14.63
CA LYS A 92 -3.42 10.19 -14.64
C LYS A 92 -3.60 10.72 -13.21
N MET A 93 -4.37 10.01 -12.38
CA MET A 93 -4.64 10.42 -11.00
C MET A 93 -3.34 10.56 -10.17
N HIS A 94 -2.43 9.59 -10.29
CA HIS A 94 -1.17 9.63 -9.56
C HIS A 94 -0.26 10.77 -10.01
N ARG A 95 -0.27 11.14 -11.31
CA ARG A 95 0.46 12.30 -11.80
C ARG A 95 -0.14 13.61 -11.30
N GLU A 96 -1.45 13.76 -11.43
CA GLU A 96 -2.13 15.03 -11.16
C GLU A 96 -2.31 15.32 -9.68
N GLN A 97 -2.60 14.29 -8.87
CA GLN A 97 -2.92 14.46 -7.46
C GLN A 97 -1.72 14.23 -6.53
N ASN A 98 -0.82 13.30 -6.88
CA ASN A 98 0.31 12.95 -6.03
C ASN A 98 1.65 13.52 -6.54
N GLY A 99 1.69 14.07 -7.76
CA GLY A 99 2.92 14.55 -8.39
C GLY A 99 3.91 13.43 -8.73
N TRP A 100 3.44 12.19 -8.87
CA TRP A 100 4.29 11.04 -9.19
C TRP A 100 4.53 10.92 -10.69
N ASP A 101 5.53 10.11 -11.09
CA ASP A 101 5.85 9.84 -12.50
C ASP A 101 4.79 8.98 -13.23
N GLY A 102 3.66 8.73 -12.59
CA GLY A 102 2.55 7.93 -13.09
C GLY A 102 2.11 6.86 -12.10
N ILE A 103 1.38 5.85 -12.62
CA ILE A 103 0.86 4.76 -11.78
C ILE A 103 1.98 4.11 -10.95
N GLY A 104 1.72 3.89 -9.65
CA GLY A 104 2.72 3.37 -8.71
C GLY A 104 2.95 1.87 -8.78
N TYR A 105 2.00 1.11 -9.34
CA TYR A 105 1.98 -0.35 -9.36
C TYR A 105 2.63 -0.92 -10.61
N ASP A 106 3.11 -2.17 -10.55
CA ASP A 106 3.62 -2.93 -11.69
C ASP A 106 2.50 -3.58 -12.51
N PHE A 107 1.46 -4.03 -11.82
CA PHE A 107 0.27 -4.64 -12.42
C PHE A 107 -1.01 -4.09 -11.79
N LEU A 108 -2.06 -4.03 -12.60
CA LEU A 108 -3.42 -3.74 -12.14
C LEU A 108 -4.35 -4.88 -12.57
N ILE A 109 -5.33 -5.23 -11.74
CA ILE A 109 -6.32 -6.26 -12.05
C ILE A 109 -7.72 -5.65 -12.00
N GLY A 110 -8.36 -5.55 -13.17
CA GLY A 110 -9.68 -4.97 -13.36
C GLY A 110 -10.80 -5.79 -12.70
N ASN A 111 -11.92 -5.11 -12.42
CA ASN A 111 -13.11 -5.69 -11.80
C ASN A 111 -14.35 -5.69 -12.70
N GLY A 112 -14.19 -5.39 -14.00
CA GLY A 112 -15.27 -5.35 -14.98
C GLY A 112 -15.94 -3.97 -15.15
N THR A 113 -15.40 -2.92 -14.54
CA THR A 113 -15.93 -1.55 -14.71
C THR A 113 -15.26 -0.82 -15.87
N ASP A 114 -14.02 -0.35 -15.69
CA ASP A 114 -13.26 0.39 -16.72
C ASP A 114 -12.19 -0.48 -17.42
N SER A 115 -12.01 -1.71 -16.96
CA SER A 115 -11.26 -2.79 -17.62
C SER A 115 -11.95 -4.12 -17.34
N GLY A 116 -11.60 -5.20 -18.07
CA GLY A 116 -12.24 -6.50 -17.93
C GLY A 116 -12.15 -7.08 -16.52
N ASP A 117 -13.18 -7.83 -16.09
CA ASP A 117 -13.17 -8.51 -14.80
C ASP A 117 -12.09 -9.60 -14.77
N GLY A 118 -11.07 -9.41 -13.93
CA GLY A 118 -9.87 -10.24 -13.88
C GLY A 118 -8.85 -9.94 -14.99
N GLU A 119 -9.04 -8.90 -15.81
CA GLU A 119 -8.04 -8.46 -16.76
C GLU A 119 -6.80 -7.96 -16.04
N VAL A 120 -5.62 -8.42 -16.46
CA VAL A 120 -4.33 -7.99 -15.90
C VAL A 120 -3.72 -6.96 -16.82
N GLU A 121 -3.70 -5.72 -16.40
CA GLU A 121 -3.04 -4.62 -17.08
C GLU A 121 -1.59 -4.50 -16.61
N VAL A 122 -0.66 -4.52 -17.56
CA VAL A 122 0.78 -4.38 -17.32
C VAL A 122 1.16 -2.92 -17.44
N THR A 123 1.77 -2.35 -16.41
CA THR A 123 2.12 -0.93 -16.40
C THR A 123 3.51 -0.67 -16.98
N PHE A 124 3.80 0.61 -17.22
CA PHE A 124 5.13 1.02 -17.68
C PHE A 124 6.25 0.69 -16.68
N ARG A 125 5.93 0.60 -15.37
CA ARG A 125 6.93 0.25 -14.35
C ARG A 125 7.45 -1.16 -14.55
N TRP A 126 6.54 -2.11 -14.78
CA TRP A 126 6.92 -3.47 -15.11
C TRP A 126 7.68 -3.57 -16.41
N GLN A 127 7.21 -2.89 -17.46
CA GLN A 127 7.87 -2.90 -18.77
C GLN A 127 9.27 -2.29 -18.74
N LYS A 128 9.49 -1.27 -17.93
CA LYS A 128 10.80 -0.62 -17.74
C LYS A 128 11.63 -1.20 -16.62
N GLN A 129 11.07 -2.11 -15.83
CA GLN A 129 11.70 -2.72 -14.64
C GLN A 129 12.28 -1.68 -13.67
N ILE A 130 11.51 -0.61 -13.44
CA ILE A 130 11.87 0.48 -12.53
C ILE A 130 11.15 0.34 -11.19
N PRO A 131 11.63 1.01 -10.12
CA PRO A 131 11.00 0.97 -8.81
C PRO A 131 9.53 1.38 -8.85
N GLY A 132 8.72 0.75 -8.01
CA GLY A 132 7.35 1.15 -7.77
C GLY A 132 7.24 2.48 -7.01
N ALA A 133 5.99 2.95 -6.86
CA ALA A 133 5.61 4.02 -5.95
C ALA A 133 4.32 3.59 -5.23
N HIS A 134 4.36 2.42 -4.58
CA HIS A 134 3.16 1.78 -4.03
C HIS A 134 3.24 1.52 -2.51
N THR A 135 4.42 1.61 -1.89
CA THR A 135 4.58 1.39 -0.45
C THR A 135 5.51 2.44 0.14
N GLY A 136 4.97 3.30 1.01
CA GLY A 136 5.76 4.30 1.73
C GLY A 136 6.36 3.77 3.03
N GLY A 137 7.36 4.50 3.56
CA GLY A 137 7.92 4.30 4.90
C GLY A 137 8.95 3.19 5.05
N THR A 138 9.20 2.37 4.04
CA THR A 138 10.17 1.28 4.16
C THR A 138 11.62 1.80 4.11
N PRO A 139 12.53 1.26 4.94
CA PRO A 139 13.94 1.67 4.92
C PRO A 139 14.54 1.54 3.51
N ASN A 140 15.26 2.58 3.07
CA ASN A 140 15.89 2.63 1.74
C ASN A 140 14.91 2.36 0.59
N ASN A 141 13.64 2.71 0.76
CA ASN A 141 12.59 2.49 -0.25
C ASN A 141 12.45 1.02 -0.71
N TRP A 142 12.85 0.06 0.17
CA TRP A 142 13.02 -1.35 -0.18
C TRP A 142 11.80 -1.98 -0.85
N ALA A 143 10.59 -1.66 -0.35
CA ALA A 143 9.37 -2.24 -0.89
C ALA A 143 9.12 -1.83 -2.35
N ASN A 144 9.42 -0.59 -2.72
CA ASN A 144 9.32 -0.12 -4.10
C ASN A 144 10.48 -0.60 -4.97
N GLU A 145 11.68 -0.75 -4.38
CA GLU A 145 12.88 -1.19 -5.11
C GLU A 145 12.88 -2.70 -5.41
N LYS A 146 12.34 -3.52 -4.51
CA LYS A 146 12.45 -4.98 -4.55
C LYS A 146 11.11 -5.71 -4.54
N GLY A 147 10.01 -5.03 -4.26
CA GLY A 147 8.67 -5.57 -4.25
C GLY A 147 7.91 -5.26 -5.53
N ILE A 148 7.23 -6.26 -6.07
CA ILE A 148 6.32 -6.13 -7.21
C ILE A 148 4.96 -5.71 -6.69
N GLY A 149 4.49 -4.52 -7.05
CA GLY A 149 3.19 -3.99 -6.64
C GLY A 149 2.07 -4.47 -7.55
N ILE A 150 1.09 -5.20 -7.00
CA ILE A 150 -0.11 -5.64 -7.71
C ILE A 150 -1.32 -5.00 -7.07
N CYS A 151 -2.05 -4.17 -7.81
CA CYS A 151 -3.26 -3.51 -7.34
C CYS A 151 -4.50 -4.13 -7.98
N LEU A 152 -5.52 -4.44 -7.18
CA LEU A 152 -6.83 -4.85 -7.66
C LEU A 152 -7.80 -3.66 -7.58
N VAL A 153 -8.55 -3.43 -8.64
CA VAL A 153 -9.61 -2.42 -8.64
C VAL A 153 -10.73 -2.87 -7.72
N GLY A 154 -11.02 -2.06 -6.71
CA GLY A 154 -12.05 -2.36 -5.71
C GLY A 154 -11.77 -1.71 -4.35
N ASN A 155 -12.82 -1.55 -3.54
CA ASN A 155 -12.69 -1.17 -2.14
C ASN A 155 -12.97 -2.38 -1.25
N PHE A 156 -11.91 -3.09 -0.85
CA PHE A 156 -12.04 -4.33 -0.08
C PHE A 156 -12.09 -4.10 1.44
N ASP A 157 -12.34 -2.90 1.88
CA ASP A 157 -12.91 -2.65 3.20
C ASP A 157 -14.43 -2.84 3.20
N ARG A 158 -15.08 -2.73 2.02
CA ARG A 158 -16.53 -2.81 1.85
C ARG A 158 -16.99 -4.07 1.14
N THR A 159 -16.23 -4.53 0.14
CA THR A 159 -16.54 -5.70 -0.70
C THR A 159 -15.40 -6.72 -0.65
N THR A 160 -15.52 -7.79 -1.41
CA THR A 160 -14.44 -8.75 -1.67
C THR A 160 -14.06 -8.68 -3.14
N PRO A 161 -12.82 -9.07 -3.51
CA PRO A 161 -12.46 -9.25 -4.92
C PRO A 161 -13.40 -10.22 -5.63
N THR A 162 -13.61 -10.00 -6.93
CA THR A 162 -14.38 -10.96 -7.73
C THR A 162 -13.64 -12.30 -7.83
N PRO A 163 -14.36 -13.40 -8.12
CA PRO A 163 -13.71 -14.67 -8.38
C PRO A 163 -12.68 -14.62 -9.51
N ARG A 164 -12.93 -13.82 -10.55
CA ARG A 164 -12.01 -13.64 -11.68
C ARG A 164 -10.79 -12.85 -11.29
N GLN A 165 -10.93 -11.79 -10.48
CA GLN A 165 -9.77 -11.07 -9.94
C GLN A 165 -8.87 -12.01 -9.12
N MET A 166 -9.44 -12.83 -8.24
CA MET A 166 -8.67 -13.79 -7.43
C MET A 166 -7.98 -14.87 -8.27
N GLN A 167 -8.63 -15.31 -9.35
CA GLN A 167 -8.07 -16.29 -10.29
C GLN A 167 -6.86 -15.72 -11.05
N SER A 168 -7.02 -14.51 -11.59
CA SER A 168 -5.94 -13.81 -12.28
C SER A 168 -4.78 -13.45 -11.35
N LEU A 169 -5.10 -12.97 -10.14
CA LEU A 169 -4.09 -12.67 -9.13
C LEU A 169 -3.28 -13.92 -8.77
N SER A 170 -3.94 -15.04 -8.50
CA SER A 170 -3.22 -16.27 -8.14
C SER A 170 -2.34 -16.79 -9.29
N LYS A 171 -2.80 -16.68 -10.54
CA LYS A 171 -2.01 -17.04 -11.72
C LYS A 171 -0.78 -16.13 -11.86
N LEU A 172 -0.96 -14.82 -11.71
CA LEU A 172 0.12 -13.83 -11.79
C LEU A 172 1.15 -14.05 -10.65
N VAL A 173 0.68 -14.22 -9.43
CA VAL A 173 1.57 -14.46 -8.26
C VAL A 173 2.40 -15.72 -8.45
N ARG A 174 1.79 -16.85 -8.86
CA ARG A 174 2.54 -18.10 -9.14
C ARG A 174 3.58 -17.92 -10.23
N PHE A 175 3.24 -17.20 -11.31
CA PHE A 175 4.19 -16.86 -12.36
C PHE A 175 5.40 -16.10 -11.81
N LEU A 176 5.16 -15.05 -11.00
CA LEU A 176 6.21 -14.22 -10.41
C LEU A 176 7.05 -15.00 -9.39
N GLN A 177 6.41 -15.81 -8.54
CA GLN A 177 7.10 -16.69 -7.60
C GLN A 177 8.08 -17.63 -8.34
N LYS A 178 7.59 -18.30 -9.38
CA LYS A 178 8.41 -19.23 -10.15
C LYS A 178 9.55 -18.53 -10.87
N ARG A 179 9.29 -17.36 -11.48
CA ARG A 179 10.28 -16.61 -12.24
C ARG A 179 11.39 -16.05 -11.36
N TYR A 180 11.06 -15.50 -10.21
CA TYR A 180 12.03 -14.82 -9.34
C TYR A 180 12.41 -15.60 -8.09
N GLY A 181 11.85 -16.78 -7.89
CA GLY A 181 12.10 -17.58 -6.69
C GLY A 181 11.54 -16.91 -5.42
N ILE A 182 10.45 -16.14 -5.53
CA ILE A 182 9.85 -15.43 -4.40
C ILE A 182 9.10 -16.46 -3.54
N PRO A 183 9.52 -16.69 -2.28
CA PRO A 183 8.81 -17.62 -1.42
C PRO A 183 7.47 -17.03 -0.95
N GLN A 184 6.55 -17.88 -0.54
CA GLN A 184 5.22 -17.47 -0.05
C GLN A 184 5.32 -16.48 1.11
N SER A 185 6.33 -16.62 1.98
CA SER A 185 6.60 -15.70 3.10
C SER A 185 6.98 -14.27 2.66
N GLN A 186 7.21 -14.04 1.38
CA GLN A 186 7.50 -12.72 0.80
C GLN A 186 6.32 -12.19 -0.03
N ILE A 187 5.11 -12.70 0.20
CA ILE A 187 3.87 -12.17 -0.34
C ILE A 187 3.14 -11.44 0.78
N PHE A 188 2.97 -10.14 0.64
CA PHE A 188 2.41 -9.27 1.66
C PHE A 188 1.17 -8.52 1.16
N GLY A 189 0.23 -8.22 2.06
CA GLY A 189 -0.64 -7.07 1.86
C GLY A 189 0.11 -5.80 2.21
N HIS A 190 -0.21 -4.67 1.59
CA HIS A 190 0.47 -3.39 1.84
C HIS A 190 0.51 -3.06 3.35
N GLY A 191 -0.61 -3.21 4.07
CA GLY A 191 -0.69 -2.91 5.51
C GLY A 191 0.15 -3.81 6.40
N ASN A 192 0.61 -4.97 5.90
CA ASN A 192 1.41 -5.94 6.65
C ASN A 192 2.85 -6.02 6.16
N PHE A 193 3.26 -5.08 5.32
CA PHE A 193 4.62 -5.05 4.81
C PHE A 193 5.59 -4.59 5.90
N PRO A 194 6.68 -5.34 6.19
CA PRO A 194 7.60 -5.01 7.26
C PRO A 194 8.25 -3.63 7.09
N GLY A 195 8.08 -2.77 8.09
CA GLY A 195 8.64 -1.40 8.10
C GLY A 195 7.89 -0.40 7.23
N GLY A 196 6.79 -0.79 6.58
CA GLY A 196 5.92 0.12 5.84
C GLY A 196 4.95 0.90 6.73
N HIS A 197 4.27 1.89 6.14
CA HIS A 197 3.21 2.60 6.83
C HIS A 197 2.03 1.67 7.16
N VAL A 198 1.46 1.82 8.35
CA VAL A 198 0.26 1.08 8.74
C VAL A 198 -0.93 1.56 7.90
N THR A 199 -1.60 0.63 7.23
CA THR A 199 -2.77 0.89 6.39
C THR A 199 -3.69 -0.34 6.36
N HIS A 200 -4.96 -0.15 6.01
CA HIS A 200 -5.90 -1.26 5.79
C HIS A 200 -5.70 -1.95 4.42
N CYS A 201 -4.90 -1.37 3.52
CA CYS A 201 -4.66 -1.95 2.19
C CYS A 201 -4.01 -3.35 2.31
N PRO A 202 -4.52 -4.35 1.60
CA PRO A 202 -5.48 -4.37 0.50
C PRO A 202 -6.96 -4.38 0.91
N GLY A 203 -7.31 -4.06 2.15
CA GLY A 203 -8.66 -4.00 2.68
C GLY A 203 -8.97 -5.15 3.64
N THR A 204 -9.80 -4.86 4.65
CA THR A 204 -10.12 -5.80 5.75
C THR A 204 -10.86 -7.06 5.29
N ARG A 205 -11.53 -6.99 4.13
CA ARG A 205 -12.25 -8.12 3.51
C ARG A 205 -11.46 -8.78 2.39
N PHE A 206 -10.21 -8.38 2.16
CA PHE A 206 -9.36 -9.05 1.18
C PHE A 206 -8.96 -10.44 1.70
N PRO A 207 -9.23 -11.53 0.95
CA PRO A 207 -9.03 -12.89 1.44
C PRO A 207 -7.57 -13.36 1.28
N MET A 208 -6.63 -12.72 1.99
CA MET A 208 -5.19 -13.01 1.90
C MET A 208 -4.88 -14.49 2.15
N GLY A 209 -5.50 -15.11 3.18
CA GLY A 209 -5.32 -16.53 3.47
C GLY A 209 -5.71 -17.45 2.28
N ARG A 210 -6.79 -17.10 1.57
CA ARG A 210 -7.20 -17.82 0.35
C ARG A 210 -6.18 -17.62 -0.78
N LEU A 211 -5.66 -16.41 -0.97
CA LEU A 211 -4.60 -16.16 -1.95
C LEU A 211 -3.39 -17.07 -1.68
N LEU A 212 -2.92 -17.10 -0.44
CA LEU A 212 -1.78 -17.92 -0.04
C LEU A 212 -2.05 -19.43 -0.26
N GLN A 213 -3.27 -19.92 0.01
CA GLN A 213 -3.66 -21.30 -0.33
C GLN A 213 -3.64 -21.57 -1.84
N MET A 214 -4.07 -20.61 -2.66
CA MET A 214 -4.07 -20.72 -4.12
C MET A 214 -2.68 -20.64 -4.74
N THR A 215 -1.69 -20.09 -4.04
CA THR A 215 -0.33 -19.83 -4.53
C THR A 215 0.74 -20.63 -3.80
N GLY A 216 0.35 -21.45 -2.85
CA GLY A 216 1.21 -22.43 -2.18
C GLY A 216 1.70 -23.53 -3.14
N PRO A 217 2.71 -24.27 -2.69
CA PRO A 217 3.23 -25.41 -3.44
C PRO A 217 2.19 -26.49 -3.66
#